data_43e1a0c640fe225186dd8a3ed3412734
#
_entry.id   43e1a0c640fe225186dd8a3ed3412734
#
_cell.length_a   1.000
_cell.length_b   1.000
_cell.length_c   1.000
_cell.angle_alpha   90.00
_cell.angle_beta   90.00
_cell.angle_gamma   90.00
#
_symmetry.space_group_name_H-M   'P 1'
#
loop_
_entity.id
_entity.type
_entity.pdbx_description
1 polymer ?
#
loop_
_entity_poly.entity_id
_entity_poly.type
_entity_poly.pdbx_seq_one_letter_code
_entity_poly.pdbx_strand_id
1 'polypeptide(L)'
;MSRQLDLFDRPISEPIVHQRFEVGTKRCPTCHKRFKLIDTSYTTYCPACRRKHQNTVRHLKKDNPVPDAHCCEVCGKYADEIGAFGGKFANMKITPWRLDHDHKTGKFRGYLCNDCNIGLGRFNDDPALLGKAIDYLVMHNRRILNGGVI
;
A
#
# COMPACT_ATOMS: atom_id res chain seq x y z
N MET A 1 48.61 -5.82 15.70
CA MET A 1 48.39 -4.47 15.13
C MET A 1 47.22 -4.57 14.17
N SER A 2 46.02 -4.28 14.65
CA SER A 2 44.77 -4.33 13.85
C SER A 2 44.59 -3.02 13.10
N ARG A 3 44.57 -3.08 11.78
CA ARG A 3 44.18 -1.93 10.93
C ARG A 3 42.68 -1.79 10.99
N GLN A 4 42.23 -0.72 11.63
CA GLN A 4 40.86 -0.25 11.58
C GLN A 4 40.65 0.36 10.19
N LEU A 5 39.76 -0.24 9.38
CA LEU A 5 39.40 0.26 8.06
C LEU A 5 38.37 1.39 8.26
N ASP A 6 38.75 2.61 7.97
CA ASP A 6 37.87 3.75 7.94
C ASP A 6 36.86 3.62 6.80
N LEU A 7 35.57 3.69 7.16
CA LEU A 7 34.43 3.50 6.26
C LEU A 7 34.21 4.69 5.29
N PHE A 8 35.06 5.72 5.33
CA PHE A 8 34.87 6.99 4.63
C PHE A 8 35.92 7.36 3.57
N ASP A 9 36.94 6.52 3.34
CA ASP A 9 37.94 6.77 2.31
C ASP A 9 37.59 6.13 0.97
N ARG A 10 36.50 6.58 0.35
CA ARG A 10 36.30 6.39 -1.09
C ARG A 10 36.52 7.71 -1.81
N PRO A 11 37.42 7.77 -2.81
CA PRO A 11 37.60 8.96 -3.62
C PRO A 11 36.30 9.30 -4.36
N ILE A 12 35.83 10.56 -4.20
CA ILE A 12 34.55 11.09 -4.74
C ILE A 12 34.59 11.28 -6.27
N SER A 13 35.52 10.66 -6.97
CA SER A 13 35.77 10.93 -8.40
C SER A 13 35.31 9.85 -9.38
N GLU A 14 34.66 8.78 -8.94
CA GLU A 14 34.04 7.86 -9.89
C GLU A 14 32.56 8.21 -10.07
N PRO A 15 32.12 8.50 -11.32
CA PRO A 15 30.71 8.67 -11.60
C PRO A 15 30.01 7.39 -11.18
N ILE A 16 28.94 7.52 -10.38
CA ILE A 16 28.04 6.41 -10.08
C ILE A 16 27.46 5.95 -11.42
N VAL A 17 28.13 4.97 -12.04
CA VAL A 17 27.57 4.24 -13.16
C VAL A 17 26.39 3.49 -12.58
N HIS A 18 25.18 4.06 -12.76
CA HIS A 18 23.95 3.33 -12.52
C HIS A 18 24.02 2.08 -13.40
N GLN A 19 24.48 0.97 -12.82
CA GLN A 19 24.33 -0.33 -13.46
C GLN A 19 22.85 -0.44 -13.79
N ARG A 20 22.52 -0.41 -15.08
CA ARG A 20 21.18 -0.74 -15.57
C ARG A 20 20.92 -2.15 -15.11
N PHE A 21 20.21 -2.29 -14.00
CA PHE A 21 19.68 -3.59 -13.60
C PHE A 21 18.92 -4.13 -14.81
N GLU A 22 19.25 -5.32 -15.25
CA GLU A 22 18.47 -6.01 -16.27
C GLU A 22 17.01 -5.94 -15.87
N VAL A 23 16.20 -5.30 -16.71
CA VAL A 23 14.80 -5.04 -16.42
C VAL A 23 14.09 -6.38 -16.39
N GLY A 24 13.90 -6.92 -15.20
CA GLY A 24 13.24 -8.20 -15.00
C GLY A 24 11.82 -8.22 -15.58
N THR A 25 11.34 -9.39 -15.91
CA THR A 25 9.94 -9.57 -16.29
C THR A 25 9.12 -9.99 -15.08
N LYS A 26 7.91 -9.45 -14.95
CA LYS A 26 6.95 -9.78 -13.89
C LYS A 26 5.67 -10.33 -14.48
N ARG A 27 5.00 -11.24 -13.77
CA ARG A 27 3.68 -11.74 -14.16
C ARG A 27 2.60 -10.85 -13.57
N CYS A 28 1.70 -10.36 -14.42
CA CYS A 28 0.57 -9.55 -13.97
C CYS A 28 -0.42 -10.44 -13.20
N PRO A 29 -0.82 -10.10 -11.96
CA PRO A 29 -1.76 -10.91 -11.18
C PRO A 29 -3.17 -10.95 -11.79
N THR A 30 -3.55 -9.95 -12.58
CA THR A 30 -4.90 -9.87 -13.17
C THR A 30 -5.03 -10.64 -14.48
N CYS A 31 -4.09 -10.47 -15.42
CA CYS A 31 -4.19 -11.11 -16.74
C CYS A 31 -3.17 -12.22 -16.97
N HIS A 32 -2.34 -12.48 -15.97
CA HIS A 32 -1.28 -13.49 -15.97
C HIS A 32 -0.22 -13.35 -17.08
N LYS A 33 -0.26 -12.31 -17.90
CA LYS A 33 0.74 -12.03 -18.93
C LYS A 33 2.04 -11.54 -18.30
N ARG A 34 3.17 -11.93 -18.87
CA ARG A 34 4.48 -11.36 -18.50
C ARG A 34 4.62 -9.96 -19.09
N PHE A 35 5.21 -9.03 -18.36
CA PHE A 35 5.53 -7.68 -18.82
C PHE A 35 6.88 -7.25 -18.28
N LYS A 36 7.58 -6.40 -19.03
CA LYS A 36 8.85 -5.83 -18.63
C LYS A 36 8.63 -4.77 -17.55
N LEU A 37 9.43 -4.80 -16.50
CA LEU A 37 9.49 -3.71 -15.54
C LEU A 37 10.24 -2.55 -16.20
N ILE A 38 9.61 -1.39 -16.27
CA ILE A 38 10.28 -0.16 -16.67
C ILE A 38 11.02 0.33 -15.42
N ASP A 39 12.29 0.66 -15.59
CA ASP A 39 13.21 1.13 -14.56
C ASP A 39 12.51 2.11 -13.61
N THR A 40 12.56 1.83 -12.29
CA THR A 40 11.97 2.61 -11.18
C THR A 40 10.50 2.41 -10.84
N SER A 41 9.69 1.67 -11.58
CA SER A 41 8.28 1.50 -11.21
C SER A 41 8.03 0.18 -10.48
N TYR A 42 7.76 0.23 -9.18
CA TYR A 42 7.23 -0.89 -8.39
C TYR A 42 5.78 -1.23 -8.80
N THR A 43 5.53 -1.40 -10.10
CA THR A 43 4.19 -1.71 -10.59
C THR A 43 3.87 -3.18 -10.42
N THR A 44 2.76 -3.47 -9.76
CA THR A 44 2.25 -4.83 -9.60
C THR A 44 1.56 -5.32 -10.87
N TYR A 45 0.93 -4.42 -11.61
CA TYR A 45 0.10 -4.72 -12.79
C TYR A 45 0.79 -4.34 -14.09
N CYS A 46 0.52 -5.08 -15.17
CA CYS A 46 0.95 -4.66 -16.50
C CYS A 46 0.27 -3.33 -16.91
N PRO A 47 0.85 -2.57 -17.86
CA PRO A 47 0.32 -1.26 -18.25
C PRO A 47 -1.16 -1.26 -18.65
N ALA A 48 -1.61 -2.30 -19.36
CA ALA A 48 -3.01 -2.42 -19.78
C ALA A 48 -3.97 -2.62 -18.57
N CYS A 49 -3.65 -3.56 -17.66
CA CYS A 49 -4.45 -3.78 -16.47
C CYS A 49 -4.44 -2.58 -15.53
N ARG A 50 -3.29 -1.93 -15.38
CA ARG A 50 -3.17 -0.69 -14.60
C ARG A 50 -4.06 0.41 -15.15
N ARG A 51 -4.06 0.62 -16.48
CA ARG A 51 -4.92 1.62 -17.14
C ARG A 51 -6.42 1.30 -16.92
N LYS A 52 -6.80 0.04 -17.08
CA LYS A 52 -8.18 -0.40 -16.83
C LYS A 52 -8.59 -0.10 -15.39
N HIS A 53 -7.75 -0.48 -14.42
CA HIS A 53 -8.00 -0.18 -13.00
C HIS A 53 -8.12 1.32 -12.72
N GLN A 54 -7.19 2.14 -13.24
CA GLN A 54 -7.24 3.59 -13.08
C GLN A 54 -8.52 4.23 -13.67
N ASN A 55 -9.00 3.72 -14.81
CA ASN A 55 -10.24 4.18 -15.40
C ASN A 55 -11.45 3.80 -14.53
N THR A 56 -11.52 2.56 -14.04
CA THR A 56 -12.55 2.12 -13.10
C THR A 56 -12.60 3.04 -11.88
N VAL A 57 -11.47 3.27 -11.22
CA VAL A 57 -11.39 4.16 -10.04
C VAL A 57 -11.83 5.59 -10.39
N ARG A 58 -11.47 6.09 -11.58
CA ARG A 58 -11.87 7.44 -12.01
C ARG A 58 -13.39 7.55 -12.17
N HIS A 59 -14.05 6.57 -12.79
CA HIS A 59 -15.50 6.54 -12.93
C HIS A 59 -16.19 6.44 -11.57
N LEU A 60 -15.75 5.50 -10.74
CA LEU A 60 -16.31 5.32 -9.40
C LEU A 60 -16.19 6.59 -8.54
N LYS A 61 -15.08 7.33 -8.61
CA LYS A 61 -14.92 8.61 -7.90
C LYS A 61 -15.87 9.71 -8.39
N LYS A 62 -16.20 9.70 -9.69
CA LYS A 62 -17.15 10.65 -10.25
C LYS A 62 -18.57 10.36 -9.77
N ASP A 63 -18.92 9.07 -9.73
CA ASP A 63 -20.27 8.62 -9.41
C ASP A 63 -20.53 8.57 -7.88
N ASN A 64 -19.46 8.53 -7.09
CA ASN A 64 -19.51 8.45 -5.62
C ASN A 64 -18.58 9.51 -5.01
N PRO A 65 -18.98 10.78 -4.93
CA PRO A 65 -18.17 11.80 -4.26
C PRO A 65 -18.03 11.50 -2.76
N VAL A 66 -16.91 11.92 -2.17
CA VAL A 66 -16.71 11.79 -0.72
C VAL A 66 -17.69 12.69 0.01
N PRO A 67 -18.46 12.19 0.98
CA PRO A 67 -19.35 13.01 1.81
C PRO A 67 -18.57 14.06 2.62
N ASP A 68 -19.14 15.22 2.89
CA ASP A 68 -18.48 16.33 3.61
C ASP A 68 -18.05 15.92 5.02
N ALA A 69 -18.87 15.19 5.75
CA ALA A 69 -18.59 14.70 7.11
C ALA A 69 -18.21 13.23 7.14
N HIS A 70 -17.25 12.83 6.28
CA HIS A 70 -16.84 11.43 6.17
C HIS A 70 -15.83 11.01 7.24
N CYS A 71 -16.02 9.81 7.80
CA CYS A 71 -15.03 9.10 8.59
C CYS A 71 -14.66 7.77 7.90
N CYS A 72 -13.51 7.21 8.26
CA CYS A 72 -13.08 5.91 7.72
C CYS A 72 -14.05 4.80 8.16
N GLU A 73 -14.64 4.09 7.22
CA GLU A 73 -15.65 3.04 7.50
C GLU A 73 -15.07 1.82 8.24
N VAL A 74 -13.75 1.70 8.36
CA VAL A 74 -13.10 0.60 9.09
C VAL A 74 -12.65 1.03 10.48
N CYS A 75 -11.91 2.16 10.62
CA CYS A 75 -11.37 2.58 11.92
C CYS A 75 -12.14 3.72 12.58
N GLY A 76 -13.15 4.29 11.93
CA GLY A 76 -13.98 5.38 12.45
C GLY A 76 -13.31 6.76 12.52
N LYS A 77 -12.03 6.87 12.18
CA LYS A 77 -11.28 8.13 12.28
C LYS A 77 -11.72 9.17 11.26
N TYR A 78 -11.78 10.43 11.69
CA TYR A 78 -12.01 11.58 10.83
C TYR A 78 -10.72 12.06 10.16
N ALA A 79 -10.84 12.99 9.22
CA ALA A 79 -9.72 13.48 8.39
C ALA A 79 -8.59 14.14 9.22
N ASP A 80 -8.93 14.85 10.27
CA ASP A 80 -8.01 15.50 11.21
C ASP A 80 -7.24 14.49 12.08
N GLU A 81 -7.87 13.38 12.43
CA GLU A 81 -7.24 12.29 13.22
C GLU A 81 -6.30 11.39 12.40
N ILE A 82 -6.52 11.30 11.08
CA ILE A 82 -5.70 10.45 10.20
C ILE A 82 -4.31 11.07 9.97
N GLY A 83 -4.15 12.35 10.30
CA GLY A 83 -2.95 13.14 10.00
C GLY A 83 -2.85 13.43 8.50
N ALA A 84 -2.62 14.68 8.15
CA ALA A 84 -2.19 15.01 6.80
C ALA A 84 -0.98 14.13 6.47
N PHE A 85 -0.90 13.58 5.25
CA PHE A 85 0.33 12.99 4.76
C PHE A 85 1.46 14.01 4.97
N GLY A 86 2.10 13.94 6.15
CA GLY A 86 3.18 14.84 6.53
C GLY A 86 4.32 14.74 5.53
N GLY A 87 5.02 15.81 5.30
CA GLY A 87 6.18 15.87 4.44
C GLY A 87 5.91 16.47 3.06
N LYS A 88 6.59 15.97 2.02
CA LYS A 88 6.63 16.55 0.65
C LYS A 88 5.26 16.79 -0.01
N PHE A 89 4.18 16.28 0.55
CA PHE A 89 2.81 16.34 0.00
C PHE A 89 1.90 17.32 0.74
N ALA A 90 2.38 18.03 1.78
CA ALA A 90 1.58 18.97 2.56
C ALA A 90 0.93 20.09 1.73
N ASN A 91 1.55 20.45 0.60
CA ASN A 91 1.05 21.49 -0.32
C ASN A 91 0.13 20.95 -1.43
N MET A 92 -0.06 19.65 -1.51
CA MET A 92 -1.00 19.07 -2.48
C MET A 92 -2.37 18.93 -1.80
N LYS A 93 -3.44 19.35 -2.48
CA LYS A 93 -4.83 19.07 -2.06
C LYS A 93 -5.13 17.58 -2.16
N ILE A 94 -4.42 16.76 -1.37
CA ILE A 94 -4.57 15.32 -1.36
C ILE A 94 -5.60 14.99 -0.29
N THR A 95 -6.72 14.45 -0.71
CA THR A 95 -7.70 13.90 0.22
C THR A 95 -7.11 12.72 1.02
N PRO A 96 -7.34 12.62 2.32
CA PRO A 96 -6.91 11.47 3.14
C PRO A 96 -7.60 10.17 2.74
N TRP A 97 -8.69 10.29 1.96
CA TRP A 97 -9.56 9.18 1.61
C TRP A 97 -9.09 8.41 0.38
N ARG A 98 -9.15 7.09 0.49
CA ARG A 98 -8.93 6.14 -0.61
C ARG A 98 -10.27 5.51 -0.97
N LEU A 99 -10.63 5.62 -2.25
CA LEU A 99 -11.78 4.88 -2.76
C LEU A 99 -11.47 3.38 -2.68
N ASP A 100 -12.34 2.68 -1.97
CA ASP A 100 -12.34 1.23 -1.90
C ASP A 100 -13.40 0.64 -2.84
N HIS A 101 -13.06 -0.47 -3.47
CA HIS A 101 -13.95 -1.17 -4.39
C HIS A 101 -13.60 -2.65 -4.46
N ASP A 102 -14.58 -3.46 -4.76
CA ASP A 102 -14.39 -4.89 -4.96
C ASP A 102 -13.58 -5.16 -6.23
N HIS A 103 -12.42 -5.79 -6.08
CA HIS A 103 -11.49 -6.04 -7.18
C HIS A 103 -12.00 -7.06 -8.22
N LYS A 104 -12.98 -7.88 -7.88
CA LYS A 104 -13.58 -8.88 -8.78
C LYS A 104 -14.73 -8.29 -9.59
N THR A 105 -15.61 -7.57 -8.92
CA THR A 105 -16.83 -7.00 -9.53
C THR A 105 -16.65 -5.57 -10.00
N GLY A 106 -15.66 -4.84 -9.50
CA GLY A 106 -15.44 -3.42 -9.74
C GLY A 106 -16.44 -2.51 -9.02
N LYS A 107 -17.29 -3.04 -8.12
CA LYS A 107 -18.29 -2.25 -7.41
C LYS A 107 -17.66 -1.42 -6.31
N PHE A 108 -18.15 -0.19 -6.16
CA PHE A 108 -17.80 0.70 -5.05
C PHE A 108 -18.20 0.07 -3.72
N ARG A 109 -17.32 0.16 -2.72
CA ARG A 109 -17.58 -0.28 -1.35
C ARG A 109 -17.66 0.90 -0.38
N GLY A 110 -16.77 1.88 -0.49
CA GLY A 110 -16.73 3.01 0.41
C GLY A 110 -15.46 3.84 0.28
N TYR A 111 -15.22 4.69 1.28
CA TYR A 111 -13.98 5.46 1.41
C TYR A 111 -13.27 5.13 2.71
N LEU A 112 -12.02 4.76 2.62
CA LEU A 112 -11.18 4.39 3.74
C LEU A 112 -10.00 5.34 3.90
N CYS A 113 -9.42 5.41 5.08
CA CYS A 113 -8.09 5.99 5.23
C CYS A 113 -7.05 5.09 4.54
N ASN A 114 -5.87 5.67 4.26
CA ASN A 114 -4.82 4.96 3.54
C ASN A 114 -4.40 3.66 4.23
N ASP A 115 -4.28 3.67 5.55
CA ASP A 115 -3.78 2.52 6.32
C ASP A 115 -4.79 1.36 6.33
N CYS A 116 -6.08 1.67 6.50
CA CYS A 116 -7.12 0.67 6.42
C CYS A 116 -7.24 0.07 5.02
N ASN A 117 -7.19 0.90 3.97
CA ASN A 117 -7.23 0.43 2.59
C ASN A 117 -6.04 -0.47 2.24
N ILE A 118 -4.82 -0.10 2.68
CA ILE A 118 -3.64 -0.95 2.50
C ILE A 118 -3.75 -2.22 3.35
N GLY A 119 -4.24 -2.10 4.60
CA GLY A 119 -4.42 -3.21 5.51
C GLY A 119 -5.32 -4.29 4.91
N LEU A 120 -6.51 -3.93 4.44
CA LEU A 120 -7.42 -4.87 3.77
C LEU A 120 -6.79 -5.52 2.54
N GLY A 121 -6.11 -4.73 1.70
CA GLY A 121 -5.44 -5.24 0.51
C GLY A 121 -4.30 -6.23 0.83
N ARG A 122 -3.61 -6.11 1.97
CA ARG A 122 -2.59 -7.07 2.43
C ARG A 122 -3.19 -8.41 2.84
N PHE A 123 -4.44 -8.41 3.29
CA PHE A 123 -5.23 -9.61 3.56
C PHE A 123 -6.05 -10.06 2.35
N ASN A 124 -5.74 -9.55 1.14
CA ASN A 124 -6.42 -9.88 -0.13
C ASN A 124 -7.93 -9.58 -0.11
N ASP A 125 -8.39 -8.66 0.73
CA ASP A 125 -9.82 -8.38 0.97
C ASP A 125 -10.61 -9.66 1.35
N ASP A 126 -9.94 -10.62 1.99
CA ASP A 126 -10.51 -11.93 2.37
C ASP A 126 -11.02 -11.92 3.83
N PRO A 127 -12.35 -11.94 4.05
CA PRO A 127 -12.92 -11.96 5.39
C PRO A 127 -12.48 -13.16 6.25
N ALA A 128 -12.27 -14.32 5.60
CA ALA A 128 -11.84 -15.51 6.33
C ALA A 128 -10.40 -15.38 6.83
N LEU A 129 -9.51 -14.76 6.04
CA LEU A 129 -8.14 -14.48 6.45
C LEU A 129 -8.08 -13.42 7.54
N LEU A 130 -8.92 -12.38 7.46
CA LEU A 130 -9.07 -11.37 8.51
C LEU A 130 -9.59 -11.98 9.81
N GLY A 131 -10.55 -12.90 9.74
CA GLY A 131 -11.03 -13.66 10.92
C GLY A 131 -9.91 -14.43 11.61
N LYS A 132 -9.05 -15.13 10.84
CA LYS A 132 -7.87 -15.82 11.40
C LYS A 132 -6.88 -14.85 12.07
N ALA A 133 -6.71 -13.65 11.53
CA ALA A 133 -5.86 -12.64 12.15
C ALA A 133 -6.44 -12.14 13.48
N ILE A 134 -7.75 -11.97 13.56
CA ILE A 134 -8.45 -11.64 14.81
C ILE A 134 -8.24 -12.75 15.83
N ASP A 135 -8.48 -14.00 15.47
CA ASP A 135 -8.30 -15.15 16.37
C ASP A 135 -6.87 -15.24 16.91
N TYR A 136 -5.86 -15.01 16.02
CA TYR A 136 -4.47 -14.96 16.42
C TYR A 136 -4.22 -13.89 17.49
N LEU A 137 -4.69 -12.67 17.29
CA LEU A 137 -4.52 -11.57 18.24
C LEU A 137 -5.23 -11.85 19.58
N VAL A 138 -6.45 -12.36 19.53
CA VAL A 138 -7.23 -12.70 20.73
C VAL A 138 -6.52 -13.77 21.55
N MET A 139 -6.02 -14.82 20.91
CA MET A 139 -5.28 -15.88 21.61
C MET A 139 -4.00 -15.35 22.27
N HIS A 140 -3.24 -14.52 21.58
CA HIS A 140 -1.99 -13.96 22.13
C HIS A 140 -2.26 -12.96 23.25
N ASN A 141 -3.25 -12.10 23.12
CA ASN A 141 -3.63 -11.16 24.19
C ASN A 141 -4.10 -11.91 25.46
N ARG A 142 -4.86 -13.00 25.34
CA ARG A 142 -5.25 -13.85 26.49
C ARG A 142 -4.03 -14.48 27.17
N ARG A 143 -3.02 -14.91 26.41
CA ARG A 143 -1.78 -15.46 26.98
C ARG A 143 -1.02 -14.40 27.79
N ILE A 144 -0.92 -13.18 27.28
CA ILE A 144 -0.25 -12.07 27.99
C ILE A 144 -1.00 -11.74 29.30
N LEU A 145 -2.34 -11.65 29.26
CA LEU A 145 -3.16 -11.32 30.43
C LEU A 145 -3.14 -12.42 31.50
N ASN A 146 -2.93 -13.69 31.12
CA ASN A 146 -2.86 -14.83 32.02
C ASN A 146 -1.42 -15.16 32.50
N GLY A 147 -0.46 -14.23 32.32
CA GLY A 147 0.92 -14.39 32.81
C GLY A 147 1.74 -15.48 32.11
N GLY A 148 1.35 -15.87 30.91
CA GLY A 148 2.11 -16.79 30.09
C GLY A 148 3.39 -16.14 29.57
N VAL A 149 4.53 -16.51 30.15
CA VAL A 149 5.87 -16.21 29.65
C VAL A 149 6.02 -16.90 28.29
N ILE A 150 6.51 -16.17 27.29
CA ILE A 150 6.94 -16.71 25.99
C ILE A 150 8.18 -17.56 26.15
#